data_1e600e2cff0bcfb53f843958ced1a77a
#
_entry.id   1e600e2cff0bcfb53f843958ced1a77a
#
_cell.length_a   1.000
_cell.length_b   1.000
_cell.length_c   1.000
_cell.angle_alpha   90.00
_cell.angle_beta   90.00
_cell.angle_gamma   90.00
#
_symmetry.space_group_name_H-M   'P 1'
#
loop_
_entity.id
_entity.type
_entity.pdbx_description
1 polymer ?
#
loop_
_entity_poly.entity_id
_entity_poly.type
_entity_poly.pdbx_seq_one_letter_code
_entity_poly.pdbx_strand_id
1 'polypeptide(L)'
;MSAVATADARELRGAMVDALKKRGVRLRPRIEEAFRSVPREAFLPGVGLDRVYSGDAIVTKQDGEGRPISSSSEVGIMIDMAELLNVAPGHRILEIGAGTGYNAAVLSQLSGDRGAVTTVDLDPEIAAQARQNLAAASFHRVAVIAGDGWAGTADSISFDRVEVTAGVSDLSPAWVAQLADGGTIVFPLVLPAGMQTVMALRKQGTDLVSTGLTPGAFMRLRGHGGAPPRIRTVGVFDIELSDELVGVANEKIAALMREPPRRLIAPPLGWEVMTLLALFGANISVSKRGRLGLTVGILDPAGSLALVDLSRDSIAGPFSLVVSFGSEAADGSSASSAARADRRARPVSTVSCSAGAGASTPSPGASRTATA
;
A
#
# COMPACT_ATOMS: atom_id res chain seq x y z
N MET A 1 34.92 5.39 -1.85
CA MET A 1 34.19 6.59 -1.36
C MET A 1 35.04 7.28 -0.30
N SER A 2 35.17 8.62 -0.36
CA SER A 2 35.92 9.40 0.63
C SER A 2 35.23 9.34 2.00
N ALA A 3 36.01 9.38 3.10
CA ALA A 3 35.49 9.41 4.48
C ALA A 3 34.52 10.59 4.72
N VAL A 4 34.71 11.72 4.06
CA VAL A 4 33.84 12.90 4.11
C VAL A 4 32.47 12.57 3.50
N ALA A 5 32.40 11.95 2.30
CA ALA A 5 31.13 11.58 1.68
C ALA A 5 30.32 10.56 2.50
N THR A 6 31.01 9.73 3.28
CA THR A 6 30.36 8.77 4.19
C THR A 6 29.79 9.43 5.44
N ALA A 7 30.42 10.48 5.95
CA ALA A 7 29.92 11.27 7.09
C ALA A 7 28.65 12.05 6.68
N ASP A 8 28.68 12.70 5.51
CA ASP A 8 27.53 13.44 4.96
C ASP A 8 26.32 12.51 4.73
N ALA A 9 26.53 11.30 4.18
CA ALA A 9 25.46 10.32 3.97
C ALA A 9 24.81 9.86 5.28
N ARG A 10 25.59 9.69 6.34
CA ARG A 10 25.07 9.32 7.66
C ARG A 10 24.21 10.43 8.28
N GLU A 11 24.65 11.68 8.13
CA GLU A 11 23.91 12.85 8.61
C GLU A 11 22.59 13.01 7.87
N LEU A 12 22.60 12.96 6.54
CA LEU A 12 21.40 13.05 5.69
C LEU A 12 20.41 11.91 5.98
N ARG A 13 20.90 10.69 6.21
CA ARG A 13 20.07 9.55 6.59
C ARG A 13 19.39 9.79 7.94
N GLY A 14 20.12 10.31 8.93
CA GLY A 14 19.57 10.71 10.22
C GLY A 14 18.48 11.77 10.05
N ALA A 15 18.78 12.82 9.31
CA ALA A 15 17.84 13.92 9.04
C ALA A 15 16.56 13.45 8.32
N MET A 16 16.65 12.52 7.37
CA MET A 16 15.50 11.90 6.71
C MET A 16 14.58 11.21 7.72
N VAL A 17 15.14 10.38 8.61
CA VAL A 17 14.35 9.68 9.65
C VAL A 17 13.71 10.68 10.61
N ASP A 18 14.43 11.73 11.01
CA ASP A 18 13.90 12.77 11.91
C ASP A 18 12.77 13.57 11.23
N ALA A 19 12.90 13.84 9.93
CA ALA A 19 11.85 14.51 9.17
C ALA A 19 10.57 13.67 9.07
N LEU A 20 10.70 12.35 8.89
CA LEU A 20 9.56 11.43 8.91
C LEU A 20 8.85 11.40 10.26
N LYS A 21 9.60 11.34 11.36
CA LYS A 21 9.04 11.44 12.73
C LYS A 21 8.30 12.75 12.95
N LYS A 22 8.86 13.88 12.52
CA LYS A 22 8.21 15.19 12.61
C LYS A 22 6.89 15.26 11.81
N ARG A 23 6.77 14.51 10.73
CA ARG A 23 5.53 14.36 9.93
C ARG A 23 4.53 13.39 10.55
N GLY A 24 4.82 12.80 11.71
CA GLY A 24 3.92 11.91 12.43
C GLY A 24 4.08 10.43 12.11
N VAL A 25 5.08 10.03 11.32
CA VAL A 25 5.37 8.60 11.09
C VAL A 25 5.80 7.97 12.40
N ARG A 26 5.09 6.92 12.80
CA ARG A 26 5.41 6.16 14.02
C ARG A 26 6.51 5.16 13.71
N LEU A 27 7.56 5.16 14.53
CA LEU A 27 8.69 4.23 14.42
C LEU A 27 8.96 3.60 15.77
N ARG A 28 8.87 2.28 15.83
CA ARG A 28 9.43 1.51 16.96
C ARG A 28 10.95 1.61 16.94
N PRO A 29 11.62 1.63 18.12
CA PRO A 29 13.08 1.86 18.21
C PRO A 29 13.91 0.97 17.28
N ARG A 30 13.55 -0.29 17.12
CA ARG A 30 14.27 -1.22 16.25
C ARG A 30 14.12 -0.89 14.76
N ILE A 31 12.94 -0.45 14.34
CA ILE A 31 12.70 -0.02 12.96
C ILE A 31 13.45 1.28 12.71
N GLU A 32 13.39 2.24 13.63
CA GLU A 32 14.18 3.47 13.56
C GLU A 32 15.66 3.18 13.39
N GLU A 33 16.21 2.28 14.21
CA GLU A 33 17.63 1.88 14.13
C GLU A 33 17.97 1.25 12.79
N ALA A 34 17.11 0.39 12.24
CA ALA A 34 17.33 -0.23 10.94
C ALA A 34 17.41 0.82 9.81
N PHE A 35 16.47 1.77 9.77
CA PHE A 35 16.50 2.85 8.77
C PHE A 35 17.63 3.85 8.98
N ARG A 36 18.15 4.01 10.19
CA ARG A 36 19.34 4.85 10.49
C ARG A 36 20.65 4.13 10.18
N SER A 37 20.67 2.80 10.18
CA SER A 37 21.91 2.02 9.98
C SER A 37 22.12 1.58 8.54
N VAL A 38 21.06 1.17 7.82
CA VAL A 38 21.18 0.66 6.43
C VAL A 38 21.46 1.80 5.44
N PRO A 39 22.59 1.76 4.70
CA PRO A 39 23.00 2.84 3.81
C PRO A 39 22.20 2.81 2.50
N ARG A 40 21.12 3.61 2.38
CA ARG A 40 20.26 3.66 1.20
C ARG A 40 21.04 4.00 -0.07
N GLU A 41 22.06 4.84 0.02
CA GLU A 41 22.93 5.25 -1.09
C GLU A 41 23.66 4.08 -1.71
N ALA A 42 23.96 3.02 -0.97
CA ALA A 42 24.62 1.82 -1.51
C ALA A 42 23.71 1.03 -2.48
N PHE A 43 22.39 1.26 -2.40
CA PHE A 43 21.37 0.62 -3.23
C PHE A 43 20.89 1.51 -4.40
N LEU A 44 21.44 2.72 -4.50
CA LEU A 44 21.08 3.72 -5.51
C LEU A 44 22.35 4.33 -6.12
N PRO A 45 23.22 3.51 -6.74
CA PRO A 45 24.48 3.98 -7.30
C PRO A 45 24.23 5.06 -8.38
N GLY A 46 24.98 6.16 -8.32
CA GLY A 46 24.85 7.27 -9.27
C GLY A 46 23.76 8.28 -8.96
N VAL A 47 22.94 8.06 -7.92
CA VAL A 47 21.95 9.03 -7.46
C VAL A 47 22.58 9.95 -6.41
N GLY A 48 22.38 11.28 -6.53
CA GLY A 48 22.87 12.25 -5.56
C GLY A 48 22.27 12.06 -4.17
N LEU A 49 23.06 12.29 -3.12
CA LEU A 49 22.66 12.03 -1.72
C LEU A 49 21.40 12.77 -1.30
N ASP A 50 21.23 14.03 -1.76
CA ASP A 50 20.01 14.81 -1.47
C ASP A 50 18.76 14.10 -2.00
N ARG A 51 18.82 13.51 -3.19
CA ARG A 51 17.73 12.75 -3.77
C ARG A 51 17.53 11.41 -3.09
N VAL A 52 18.62 10.72 -2.74
CA VAL A 52 18.57 9.45 -2.00
C VAL A 52 17.85 9.64 -0.65
N TYR A 53 18.16 10.72 0.05
CA TYR A 53 17.66 11.01 1.38
C TYR A 53 16.50 12.03 1.45
N SER A 54 15.87 12.35 0.30
CA SER A 54 14.59 13.08 0.29
C SER A 54 13.45 12.30 0.97
N GLY A 55 13.58 10.97 1.05
CA GLY A 55 12.55 10.07 1.53
C GLY A 55 11.60 9.59 0.43
N ASP A 56 11.57 10.25 -0.73
CA ASP A 56 10.67 9.94 -1.83
C ASP A 56 11.02 8.62 -2.56
N ALA A 57 10.05 8.13 -3.34
CA ALA A 57 10.28 7.03 -4.26
C ALA A 57 11.22 7.44 -5.40
N ILE A 58 12.11 6.54 -5.79
CA ILE A 58 13.09 6.74 -6.88
C ILE A 58 12.91 5.63 -7.90
N VAL A 59 12.43 5.99 -9.10
CA VAL A 59 12.32 5.04 -10.22
C VAL A 59 13.72 4.61 -10.64
N THR A 60 13.94 3.31 -10.74
CA THR A 60 15.24 2.70 -11.08
C THR A 60 15.23 1.99 -12.41
N LYS A 61 14.07 1.56 -12.90
CA LYS A 61 13.92 0.96 -14.23
C LYS A 61 12.56 1.33 -14.84
N GLN A 62 12.57 1.56 -16.15
CA GLN A 62 11.37 1.76 -16.97
C GLN A 62 11.31 0.72 -18.08
N ASP A 63 10.11 0.41 -18.57
CA ASP A 63 9.93 -0.42 -19.76
C ASP A 63 10.21 0.37 -21.06
N GLY A 64 10.06 -0.30 -22.22
CA GLY A 64 10.26 0.31 -23.53
C GLY A 64 9.27 1.45 -23.87
N GLU A 65 8.21 1.62 -23.08
CA GLU A 65 7.23 2.69 -23.24
C GLU A 65 7.42 3.81 -22.19
N GLY A 66 8.50 3.73 -21.39
CA GLY A 66 8.83 4.71 -20.35
C GLY A 66 8.00 4.55 -19.06
N ARG A 67 7.26 3.46 -18.89
CA ARG A 67 6.49 3.20 -17.67
C ARG A 67 7.41 2.64 -16.59
N PRO A 68 7.32 3.12 -15.34
CA PRO A 68 8.10 2.58 -14.24
C PRO A 68 7.80 1.09 -14.01
N ILE A 69 8.84 0.28 -13.92
CA ILE A 69 8.75 -1.17 -13.62
C ILE A 69 9.57 -1.58 -12.40
N SER A 70 10.41 -0.69 -11.88
CA SER A 70 11.12 -0.84 -10.61
C SER A 70 11.40 0.52 -9.97
N SER A 71 11.40 0.55 -8.65
CA SER A 71 11.79 1.73 -7.86
C SER A 71 12.37 1.33 -6.51
N SER A 72 13.13 2.23 -5.89
CA SER A 72 13.30 2.26 -4.45
C SER A 72 12.10 3.00 -3.87
N SER A 73 11.29 2.34 -3.07
CA SER A 73 10.03 2.88 -2.53
C SER A 73 10.24 4.12 -1.67
N GLU A 74 9.18 4.89 -1.49
CA GLU A 74 9.13 6.00 -0.53
C GLU A 74 9.34 5.44 0.89
N VAL A 75 10.17 6.12 1.68
CA VAL A 75 10.66 5.56 2.96
C VAL A 75 9.55 5.49 4.00
N GLY A 76 8.58 6.41 3.98
CA GLY A 76 7.46 6.41 4.91
C GLY A 76 6.63 5.14 4.80
N ILE A 77 6.24 4.76 3.56
CA ILE A 77 5.46 3.54 3.36
C ILE A 77 6.26 2.27 3.69
N MET A 78 7.58 2.26 3.44
CA MET A 78 8.42 1.14 3.87
C MET A 78 8.43 0.98 5.39
N ILE A 79 8.46 2.09 6.13
CA ILE A 79 8.37 2.10 7.60
C ILE A 79 7.01 1.55 8.03
N ASP A 80 5.91 2.03 7.45
CA ASP A 80 4.56 1.57 7.79
C ASP A 80 4.40 0.06 7.53
N MET A 81 4.96 -0.45 6.41
CA MET A 81 4.96 -1.88 6.12
C MET A 81 5.80 -2.67 7.12
N ALA A 82 6.99 -2.18 7.50
CA ALA A 82 7.82 -2.81 8.52
C ALA A 82 7.14 -2.83 9.90
N GLU A 83 6.38 -1.78 10.25
CA GLU A 83 5.57 -1.73 11.47
C GLU A 83 4.47 -2.80 11.46
N LEU A 84 3.74 -2.92 10.35
CA LEU A 84 2.69 -3.93 10.16
C LEU A 84 3.26 -5.36 10.14
N LEU A 85 4.39 -5.56 9.47
CA LEU A 85 5.05 -6.87 9.35
C LEU A 85 5.58 -7.37 10.69
N ASN A 86 5.94 -6.48 11.59
CA ASN A 86 6.37 -6.78 12.96
C ASN A 86 7.48 -7.85 13.02
N VAL A 87 8.59 -7.57 12.35
CA VAL A 87 9.75 -8.48 12.32
C VAL A 87 10.40 -8.60 13.68
N ALA A 88 10.72 -9.83 14.10
CA ALA A 88 11.49 -10.15 15.30
C ALA A 88 12.84 -10.81 14.94
N PRO A 89 13.83 -10.78 15.85
CA PRO A 89 15.09 -11.50 15.65
C PRO A 89 14.86 -12.98 15.40
N GLY A 90 15.54 -13.51 14.39
CA GLY A 90 15.46 -14.90 14.02
C GLY A 90 14.36 -15.25 13.03
N HIS A 91 13.50 -14.30 12.66
CA HIS A 91 12.46 -14.55 11.66
C HIS A 91 13.05 -14.86 10.29
N ARG A 92 12.39 -15.78 9.61
CA ARG A 92 12.59 -16.11 8.20
C ARG A 92 11.58 -15.30 7.39
N ILE A 93 12.07 -14.52 6.43
CA ILE A 93 11.27 -13.55 5.71
C ILE A 93 11.33 -13.84 4.21
N LEU A 94 10.17 -13.85 3.54
CA LEU A 94 10.06 -13.84 2.10
C LEU A 94 9.62 -12.44 1.66
N GLU A 95 10.38 -11.83 0.77
CA GLU A 95 10.02 -10.60 0.09
C GLU A 95 9.73 -10.88 -1.39
N ILE A 96 8.62 -10.32 -1.90
CA ILE A 96 8.25 -10.37 -3.31
C ILE A 96 8.41 -8.97 -3.91
N GLY A 97 9.40 -8.82 -4.82
CA GLY A 97 9.83 -7.56 -5.38
C GLY A 97 11.14 -7.09 -4.77
N ALA A 98 12.29 -7.61 -5.27
CA ALA A 98 13.61 -7.24 -4.73
C ALA A 98 13.98 -5.77 -5.01
N GLY A 99 13.58 -5.26 -6.16
CA GLY A 99 13.91 -3.91 -6.58
C GLY A 99 15.41 -3.62 -6.49
N THR A 100 15.80 -2.62 -5.72
CA THR A 100 17.22 -2.29 -5.49
C THR A 100 17.92 -3.20 -4.48
N GLY A 101 17.18 -3.99 -3.69
CA GLY A 101 17.66 -4.76 -2.54
C GLY A 101 17.65 -3.97 -1.21
N TYR A 102 17.27 -2.68 -1.22
CA TYR A 102 17.29 -1.85 -0.01
C TYR A 102 16.33 -2.36 1.06
N ASN A 103 15.09 -2.71 0.68
CA ASN A 103 14.11 -3.22 1.64
C ASN A 103 14.55 -4.58 2.20
N ALA A 104 15.05 -5.48 1.38
CA ALA A 104 15.64 -6.75 1.83
C ALA A 104 16.77 -6.55 2.86
N ALA A 105 17.61 -5.51 2.69
CA ALA A 105 18.64 -5.17 3.65
C ALA A 105 18.06 -4.66 4.98
N VAL A 106 17.01 -3.83 4.94
CA VAL A 106 16.28 -3.37 6.14
C VAL A 106 15.65 -4.57 6.86
N LEU A 107 14.99 -5.47 6.15
CA LEU A 107 14.41 -6.70 6.70
C LEU A 107 15.48 -7.60 7.33
N SER A 108 16.66 -7.71 6.68
CA SER A 108 17.81 -8.46 7.22
C SER A 108 18.34 -7.84 8.51
N GLN A 109 18.43 -6.50 8.57
CA GLN A 109 18.81 -5.78 9.78
C GLN A 109 17.81 -6.04 10.92
N LEU A 110 16.50 -6.03 10.62
CA LEU A 110 15.44 -6.29 11.59
C LEU A 110 15.42 -7.74 12.07
N SER A 111 15.67 -8.72 11.21
CA SER A 111 15.70 -10.14 11.59
C SER A 111 16.98 -10.54 12.33
N GLY A 112 18.03 -9.73 12.20
CA GLY A 112 19.32 -9.93 12.90
C GLY A 112 20.07 -11.19 12.46
N ASP A 113 21.12 -11.55 13.20
CA ASP A 113 22.08 -12.59 12.81
C ASP A 113 21.50 -13.99 12.69
N ARG A 114 20.43 -14.28 13.39
CA ARG A 114 19.75 -15.59 13.37
C ARG A 114 18.60 -15.65 12.37
N GLY A 115 18.23 -14.51 11.76
CA GLY A 115 17.19 -14.43 10.74
C GLY A 115 17.72 -14.73 9.35
N ALA A 116 16.80 -14.89 8.42
CA ALA A 116 17.09 -15.10 7.00
C ALA A 116 16.07 -14.34 6.16
N VAL A 117 16.54 -13.72 5.08
CA VAL A 117 15.69 -13.04 4.10
C VAL A 117 15.92 -13.67 2.74
N THR A 118 14.83 -14.04 2.10
CA THR A 118 14.79 -14.44 0.68
C THR A 118 13.98 -13.40 -0.05
N THR A 119 14.55 -12.78 -1.08
CA THR A 119 13.86 -11.81 -1.95
C THR A 119 13.78 -12.33 -3.38
N VAL A 120 12.63 -12.14 -4.02
CA VAL A 120 12.36 -12.64 -5.37
C VAL A 120 12.02 -11.46 -6.28
N ASP A 121 12.61 -11.42 -7.48
CA ASP A 121 12.20 -10.47 -8.53
C ASP A 121 12.00 -11.17 -9.86
N LEU A 122 10.94 -10.79 -10.56
CA LEU A 122 10.60 -11.32 -11.87
C LEU A 122 11.67 -10.98 -12.92
N ASP A 123 12.26 -9.80 -12.82
CA ASP A 123 13.22 -9.29 -13.78
C ASP A 123 14.64 -9.75 -13.38
N PRO A 124 15.31 -10.59 -14.20
CA PRO A 124 16.63 -11.12 -13.87
C PRO A 124 17.72 -10.05 -13.74
N GLU A 125 17.60 -8.93 -14.44
CA GLU A 125 18.56 -7.83 -14.35
C GLU A 125 18.38 -7.08 -13.02
N ILE A 126 17.12 -6.85 -12.58
CA ILE A 126 16.82 -6.26 -11.28
C ILE A 126 17.33 -7.18 -10.17
N ALA A 127 17.06 -8.49 -10.24
CA ALA A 127 17.55 -9.46 -9.26
C ALA A 127 19.10 -9.49 -9.21
N ALA A 128 19.77 -9.42 -10.37
CA ALA A 128 21.24 -9.35 -10.43
C ALA A 128 21.78 -8.07 -9.79
N GLN A 129 21.17 -6.92 -10.08
CA GLN A 129 21.56 -5.64 -9.48
C GLN A 129 21.33 -5.63 -7.96
N ALA A 130 20.18 -6.14 -7.48
CA ALA A 130 19.90 -6.27 -6.05
C ALA A 130 20.95 -7.11 -5.34
N ARG A 131 21.35 -8.24 -5.95
CA ARG A 131 22.42 -9.11 -5.41
C ARG A 131 23.77 -8.38 -5.31
N GLN A 132 24.12 -7.60 -6.32
CA GLN A 132 25.35 -6.81 -6.32
C GLN A 132 25.32 -5.72 -5.24
N ASN A 133 24.22 -4.98 -5.12
CA ASN A 133 24.05 -3.93 -4.12
C ASN A 133 24.11 -4.51 -2.69
N LEU A 134 23.41 -5.61 -2.44
CA LEU A 134 23.41 -6.31 -1.14
C LEU A 134 24.82 -6.78 -0.77
N ALA A 135 25.55 -7.37 -1.70
CA ALA A 135 26.92 -7.82 -1.47
C ALA A 135 27.85 -6.64 -1.17
N ALA A 136 27.76 -5.54 -1.95
CA ALA A 136 28.53 -4.34 -1.75
C ALA A 136 28.25 -3.65 -0.39
N ALA A 137 27.01 -3.75 0.09
CA ALA A 137 26.58 -3.24 1.39
C ALA A 137 26.78 -4.26 2.54
N SER A 138 27.43 -5.40 2.29
CA SER A 138 27.74 -6.46 3.27
C SER A 138 26.51 -7.23 3.82
N PHE A 139 25.40 -7.25 3.08
CA PHE A 139 24.21 -8.05 3.41
C PHE A 139 24.25 -9.44 2.75
N HIS A 140 25.31 -10.19 2.98
CA HIS A 140 25.57 -11.49 2.32
C HIS A 140 24.60 -12.61 2.68
N ARG A 141 23.78 -12.43 3.72
CA ARG A 141 22.77 -13.42 4.15
C ARG A 141 21.42 -13.26 3.48
N VAL A 142 21.24 -12.25 2.64
CA VAL A 142 20.03 -12.10 1.84
C VAL A 142 20.16 -12.96 0.59
N ALA A 143 19.28 -13.95 0.46
CA ALA A 143 19.17 -14.74 -0.76
C ALA A 143 18.32 -13.98 -1.80
N VAL A 144 18.85 -13.81 -3.02
CA VAL A 144 18.13 -13.17 -4.12
C VAL A 144 17.82 -14.20 -5.19
N ILE A 145 16.56 -14.35 -5.54
CA ILE A 145 16.06 -15.28 -6.57
C ILE A 145 15.52 -14.45 -7.76
N ALA A 146 15.96 -14.80 -8.96
CA ALA A 146 15.33 -14.32 -10.19
C ALA A 146 14.22 -15.31 -10.59
N GLY A 147 12.97 -14.85 -10.63
CA GLY A 147 11.83 -15.70 -10.95
C GLY A 147 10.50 -15.04 -10.65
N ASP A 148 9.42 -15.75 -11.01
CA ASP A 148 8.07 -15.26 -10.75
C ASP A 148 7.72 -15.46 -9.26
N GLY A 149 7.69 -14.35 -8.52
CA GLY A 149 7.39 -14.34 -7.09
C GLY A 149 5.99 -14.85 -6.74
N TRP A 150 5.05 -14.93 -7.71
CA TRP A 150 3.73 -15.52 -7.46
C TRP A 150 3.80 -16.99 -7.03
N ALA A 151 4.79 -17.71 -7.52
CA ALA A 151 5.02 -19.11 -7.14
C ALA A 151 5.65 -19.27 -5.74
N GLY A 152 6.01 -18.18 -5.06
CA GLY A 152 6.80 -18.24 -3.84
C GLY A 152 8.23 -18.71 -4.11
N THR A 153 8.75 -19.58 -3.25
CA THR A 153 10.07 -20.22 -3.43
C THR A 153 9.90 -21.70 -3.73
N ALA A 154 10.86 -22.29 -4.48
CA ALA A 154 10.82 -23.71 -4.85
C ALA A 154 10.96 -24.65 -3.65
N ASP A 155 11.58 -24.18 -2.58
CA ASP A 155 11.81 -24.98 -1.38
C ASP A 155 10.56 -24.99 -0.49
N SER A 156 10.30 -26.10 0.19
CA SER A 156 9.23 -26.24 1.19
C SER A 156 9.55 -25.49 2.50
N ILE A 157 10.07 -24.28 2.36
CA ILE A 157 10.48 -23.43 3.47
C ILE A 157 9.24 -22.71 4.01
N SER A 158 9.06 -22.75 5.33
CA SER A 158 8.06 -21.93 6.02
C SER A 158 8.67 -20.59 6.43
N PHE A 159 7.96 -19.49 6.15
CA PHE A 159 8.37 -18.13 6.50
C PHE A 159 7.51 -17.60 7.65
N ASP A 160 8.15 -16.94 8.61
CA ASP A 160 7.46 -16.25 9.69
C ASP A 160 6.77 -14.97 9.17
N ARG A 161 7.34 -14.38 8.12
CA ARG A 161 6.89 -13.14 7.51
C ARG A 161 6.96 -13.22 5.99
N VAL A 162 5.91 -12.69 5.35
CA VAL A 162 5.89 -12.48 3.90
C VAL A 162 5.59 -11.02 3.64
N GLU A 163 6.41 -10.35 2.85
CA GLU A 163 6.19 -8.97 2.43
C GLU A 163 6.12 -8.89 0.91
N VAL A 164 5.03 -8.34 0.40
CA VAL A 164 4.85 -8.11 -1.04
C VAL A 164 4.98 -6.62 -1.30
N THR A 165 5.93 -6.22 -2.13
CA THR A 165 6.22 -4.82 -2.44
C THR A 165 5.67 -4.39 -3.81
N ALA A 166 4.66 -5.10 -4.28
CA ALA A 166 3.92 -4.83 -5.51
C ALA A 166 2.42 -4.97 -5.27
N GLY A 167 1.60 -4.15 -5.93
CA GLY A 167 0.16 -4.19 -5.79
C GLY A 167 -0.45 -5.45 -6.38
N VAL A 168 -1.25 -6.17 -5.61
CA VAL A 168 -1.90 -7.43 -5.99
C VAL A 168 -3.40 -7.33 -5.81
N SER A 169 -4.16 -7.97 -6.70
CA SER A 169 -5.62 -8.07 -6.57
C SER A 169 -6.09 -9.32 -5.84
N ASP A 170 -5.17 -10.26 -5.59
CA ASP A 170 -5.42 -11.50 -4.86
C ASP A 170 -4.13 -11.99 -4.17
N LEU A 171 -4.25 -12.94 -3.26
CA LEU A 171 -3.12 -13.59 -2.60
C LEU A 171 -2.75 -14.87 -3.32
N SER A 172 -1.44 -15.06 -3.59
CA SER A 172 -0.97 -16.33 -4.10
C SER A 172 -1.20 -17.46 -3.08
N PRO A 173 -1.80 -18.58 -3.51
CA PRO A 173 -1.88 -19.79 -2.67
C PRO A 173 -0.51 -20.24 -2.16
N ALA A 174 0.57 -20.04 -2.93
CA ALA A 174 1.93 -20.39 -2.53
C ALA A 174 2.39 -19.57 -1.32
N TRP A 175 2.09 -18.27 -1.29
CA TRP A 175 2.45 -17.43 -0.13
C TRP A 175 1.73 -17.86 1.14
N VAL A 176 0.43 -18.19 1.02
CA VAL A 176 -0.37 -18.69 2.15
C VAL A 176 0.13 -20.05 2.64
N ALA A 177 0.49 -20.94 1.71
CA ALA A 177 1.05 -22.25 2.04
C ALA A 177 2.42 -22.15 2.72
N GLN A 178 3.28 -21.24 2.24
CA GLN A 178 4.63 -21.03 2.78
C GLN A 178 4.65 -20.13 4.02
N LEU A 179 3.54 -19.46 4.38
CA LEU A 179 3.43 -18.71 5.62
C LEU A 179 3.21 -19.65 6.80
N ALA A 180 4.06 -19.54 7.83
CA ALA A 180 3.92 -20.27 9.07
C ALA A 180 2.61 -19.98 9.78
N ASP A 181 2.09 -20.90 10.57
CA ASP A 181 0.99 -20.59 11.48
C ASP A 181 1.42 -19.51 12.48
N GLY A 182 0.57 -18.53 12.74
CA GLY A 182 0.91 -17.31 13.48
C GLY A 182 1.79 -16.32 12.71
N GLY A 183 2.22 -16.64 11.49
CA GLY A 183 2.97 -15.76 10.60
C GLY A 183 2.12 -14.59 10.08
N THR A 184 2.80 -13.54 9.61
CA THR A 184 2.14 -12.33 9.08
C THR A 184 2.56 -12.10 7.63
N ILE A 185 1.58 -11.81 6.76
CA ILE A 185 1.79 -11.31 5.41
C ILE A 185 1.35 -9.85 5.32
N VAL A 186 2.19 -9.01 4.71
CA VAL A 186 1.90 -7.60 4.41
C VAL A 186 1.98 -7.39 2.91
N PHE A 187 0.96 -6.78 2.33
CA PHE A 187 0.86 -6.60 0.88
C PHE A 187 -0.03 -5.43 0.51
N PRO A 188 0.23 -4.72 -0.61
CA PRO A 188 -0.67 -3.73 -1.16
C PRO A 188 -1.80 -4.44 -1.92
N LEU A 189 -3.02 -4.38 -1.38
CA LEU A 189 -4.22 -4.89 -2.04
C LEU A 189 -4.73 -3.86 -3.05
N VAL A 190 -4.85 -4.28 -4.30
CA VAL A 190 -5.50 -3.49 -5.36
C VAL A 190 -7.01 -3.74 -5.28
N LEU A 191 -7.73 -2.70 -4.92
CA LEU A 191 -9.18 -2.68 -4.82
C LEU A 191 -9.81 -2.34 -6.19
N PRO A 192 -11.13 -2.56 -6.36
CA PRO A 192 -11.84 -2.09 -7.54
C PRO A 192 -11.52 -0.63 -7.87
N ALA A 193 -11.51 -0.29 -9.15
CA ALA A 193 -11.12 1.04 -9.64
C ALA A 193 -9.65 1.42 -9.35
N GLY A 194 -8.77 0.45 -9.09
CA GLY A 194 -7.34 0.67 -8.99
C GLY A 194 -6.85 1.31 -7.70
N MET A 195 -7.71 1.58 -6.74
CA MET A 195 -7.29 2.01 -5.41
C MET A 195 -6.45 0.93 -4.75
N GLN A 196 -5.55 1.36 -3.86
CA GLN A 196 -4.72 0.43 -3.12
C GLN A 196 -4.73 0.75 -1.63
N THR A 197 -4.67 -0.29 -0.82
CA THR A 197 -4.42 -0.22 0.61
C THR A 197 -3.40 -1.30 0.99
N VAL A 198 -2.45 -0.97 1.83
CA VAL A 198 -1.54 -1.98 2.39
C VAL A 198 -2.25 -2.68 3.53
N MET A 199 -2.34 -4.00 3.44
CA MET A 199 -2.97 -4.85 4.44
C MET A 199 -1.95 -5.74 5.12
N ALA A 200 -2.18 -5.98 6.41
CA ALA A 200 -1.49 -7.00 7.19
C ALA A 200 -2.49 -8.08 7.59
N LEU A 201 -2.19 -9.33 7.23
CA LEU A 201 -2.98 -10.48 7.63
C LEU A 201 -2.10 -11.45 8.43
N ARG A 202 -2.67 -11.99 9.51
CA ARG A 202 -2.03 -13.03 10.33
C ARG A 202 -2.70 -14.37 10.05
N LYS A 203 -1.90 -15.41 9.81
CA LYS A 203 -2.38 -16.78 9.64
C LYS A 203 -2.76 -17.39 10.98
N GLN A 204 -3.94 -17.98 11.04
CA GLN A 204 -4.48 -18.71 12.20
C GLN A 204 -5.10 -20.01 11.68
N GLY A 205 -4.31 -21.07 11.63
CA GLY A 205 -4.71 -22.31 10.99
C GLY A 205 -4.99 -22.12 9.50
N THR A 206 -6.25 -22.27 9.07
CA THR A 206 -6.71 -22.06 7.69
C THR A 206 -7.09 -20.61 7.38
N ASP A 207 -7.26 -19.79 8.40
CA ASP A 207 -7.78 -18.44 8.25
C ASP A 207 -6.66 -17.40 8.18
N LEU A 208 -6.94 -16.30 7.49
CA LEU A 208 -6.14 -15.10 7.47
C LEU A 208 -6.93 -13.97 8.10
N VAL A 209 -6.46 -13.47 9.23
CA VAL A 209 -7.14 -12.44 10.01
C VAL A 209 -6.41 -11.10 9.87
N SER A 210 -7.14 -10.05 9.51
CA SER A 210 -6.57 -8.71 9.40
C SER A 210 -6.07 -8.21 10.75
N THR A 211 -4.83 -7.72 10.76
CA THR A 211 -4.19 -7.13 11.95
C THR A 211 -3.90 -5.65 11.81
N GLY A 212 -4.05 -5.11 10.60
CA GLY A 212 -3.88 -3.69 10.35
C GLY A 212 -3.94 -3.36 8.86
N LEU A 213 -4.10 -2.08 8.58
CA LEU A 213 -4.04 -1.52 7.24
C LEU A 213 -3.47 -0.10 7.29
N THR A 214 -2.86 0.33 6.18
CA THR A 214 -2.35 1.69 6.00
C THR A 214 -2.52 2.13 4.54
N PRO A 215 -2.63 3.44 4.27
CA PRO A 215 -2.59 3.95 2.90
C PRO A 215 -1.29 3.57 2.21
N GLY A 216 -1.36 3.21 0.93
CA GLY A 216 -0.18 2.96 0.13
C GLY A 216 -0.53 2.55 -1.28
N ALA A 217 0.30 2.95 -2.24
CA ALA A 217 0.14 2.60 -3.64
C ALA A 217 1.49 2.14 -4.21
N PHE A 218 1.46 1.03 -4.90
CA PHE A 218 2.63 0.37 -5.48
C PHE A 218 2.42 0.10 -6.96
N MET A 219 3.50 -0.06 -7.69
CA MET A 219 3.43 -0.66 -9.03
C MET A 219 2.76 -2.02 -8.92
N ARG A 220 1.90 -2.36 -9.89
CA ARG A 220 1.21 -3.65 -9.87
C ARG A 220 2.18 -4.80 -10.08
N LEU A 221 1.91 -5.91 -9.43
CA LEU A 221 2.64 -7.16 -9.64
C LEU A 221 2.59 -7.52 -11.13
N ARG A 222 3.74 -7.96 -11.64
CA ARG A 222 3.91 -8.49 -12.99
C ARG A 222 4.05 -10.01 -12.93
N GLY A 223 3.97 -10.70 -14.05
CA GLY A 223 4.04 -12.14 -14.10
C GLY A 223 2.67 -12.80 -13.92
N HIS A 224 2.64 -14.03 -13.40
CA HIS A 224 1.45 -14.89 -13.36
C HIS A 224 0.29 -14.33 -12.54
N GLY A 225 0.60 -13.68 -11.41
CA GLY A 225 -0.39 -13.01 -10.56
C GLY A 225 -0.65 -11.56 -10.93
N GLY A 226 -0.10 -11.10 -12.05
CA GLY A 226 -0.24 -9.71 -12.49
C GLY A 226 -1.62 -9.42 -13.05
N ALA A 227 -2.29 -8.39 -12.53
CA ALA A 227 -3.50 -7.84 -13.08
C ALA A 227 -3.21 -6.42 -13.60
N PRO A 228 -2.93 -6.24 -14.90
CA PRO A 228 -2.64 -4.93 -15.46
C PRO A 228 -3.86 -4.01 -15.30
N PRO A 229 -3.62 -2.69 -15.05
CA PRO A 229 -4.71 -1.75 -14.93
C PRO A 229 -5.48 -1.63 -16.25
N ARG A 230 -6.80 -1.56 -16.17
CA ARG A 230 -7.67 -1.30 -17.32
C ARG A 230 -7.92 0.18 -17.49
N ILE A 231 -6.90 0.87 -17.98
CA ILE A 231 -6.94 2.32 -18.15
C ILE A 231 -7.49 2.67 -19.52
N ARG A 232 -8.45 3.60 -19.56
CA ARG A 232 -8.95 4.26 -20.77
C ARG A 232 -8.66 5.75 -20.69
N THR A 233 -8.23 6.33 -21.79
CA THR A 233 -8.09 7.78 -21.89
C THR A 233 -9.37 8.39 -22.41
N VAL A 234 -9.97 9.28 -21.62
CA VAL A 234 -11.18 10.06 -21.97
C VAL A 234 -10.84 11.54 -21.87
N GLY A 235 -10.60 12.18 -23.00
CA GLY A 235 -10.11 13.57 -23.04
C GLY A 235 -8.74 13.72 -22.40
N VAL A 236 -8.66 14.50 -21.32
CA VAL A 236 -7.42 14.75 -20.56
C VAL A 236 -7.27 13.84 -19.33
N PHE A 237 -8.17 12.88 -19.16
CA PHE A 237 -8.22 12.01 -18.00
C PHE A 237 -7.87 10.56 -18.38
N ASP A 238 -7.15 9.91 -17.51
CA ASP A 238 -6.98 8.47 -17.51
C ASP A 238 -7.93 7.88 -16.47
N ILE A 239 -8.74 6.92 -16.92
CA ILE A 239 -9.84 6.36 -16.14
C ILE A 239 -9.61 4.87 -16.01
N GLU A 240 -9.58 4.37 -14.78
CA GLU A 240 -9.59 2.94 -14.49
C GLU A 240 -11.02 2.52 -14.08
N LEU A 241 -11.54 1.49 -14.71
CA LEU A 241 -12.88 0.96 -14.49
C LEU A 241 -12.80 -0.44 -13.88
N SER A 242 -13.76 -0.76 -13.03
CA SER A 242 -13.99 -2.15 -12.62
C SER A 242 -14.47 -3.00 -13.80
N ASP A 243 -14.39 -4.33 -13.64
CA ASP A 243 -14.74 -5.28 -14.70
C ASP A 243 -16.18 -5.15 -15.20
N GLU A 244 -17.10 -4.83 -14.32
CA GLU A 244 -18.52 -4.62 -14.62
C GLU A 244 -18.79 -3.43 -15.54
N LEU A 245 -17.87 -2.45 -15.57
CA LEU A 245 -18.00 -1.23 -16.36
C LEU A 245 -17.23 -1.23 -17.68
N VAL A 246 -16.55 -2.33 -18.00
CA VAL A 246 -15.75 -2.45 -19.24
C VAL A 246 -16.56 -2.17 -20.51
N GLY A 247 -17.87 -2.48 -20.52
CA GLY A 247 -18.78 -2.22 -21.63
C GLY A 247 -19.28 -0.78 -21.76
N VAL A 248 -19.01 0.10 -20.79
CA VAL A 248 -19.48 1.50 -20.84
C VAL A 248 -18.68 2.28 -21.88
N ALA A 249 -19.36 2.97 -22.79
CA ALA A 249 -18.73 3.75 -23.87
C ALA A 249 -18.01 4.99 -23.32
N ASN A 250 -16.87 5.34 -23.91
CA ASN A 250 -16.08 6.52 -23.51
C ASN A 250 -16.88 7.83 -23.70
N GLU A 251 -17.72 7.89 -24.72
CA GLU A 251 -18.58 9.05 -25.02
C GLU A 251 -19.59 9.32 -23.90
N LYS A 252 -20.14 8.25 -23.30
CA LYS A 252 -21.03 8.35 -22.15
C LYS A 252 -20.30 8.90 -20.93
N ILE A 253 -19.12 8.37 -20.63
CA ILE A 253 -18.28 8.87 -19.52
C ILE A 253 -17.90 10.33 -19.76
N ALA A 254 -17.46 10.68 -20.97
CA ALA A 254 -17.09 12.04 -21.33
C ALA A 254 -18.29 13.01 -21.24
N ALA A 255 -19.49 12.58 -21.54
CA ALA A 255 -20.71 13.38 -21.40
C ALA A 255 -20.99 13.69 -19.93
N LEU A 256 -20.97 12.68 -19.07
CA LEU A 256 -21.17 12.84 -17.61
C LEU A 256 -20.12 13.73 -16.96
N MET A 257 -18.86 13.65 -17.41
CA MET A 257 -17.77 14.52 -16.89
C MET A 257 -17.86 15.98 -17.34
N ARG A 258 -18.64 16.29 -18.38
CA ARG A 258 -18.89 17.65 -18.85
C ARG A 258 -20.06 18.33 -18.16
N GLU A 259 -20.92 17.58 -17.49
CA GLU A 259 -22.04 18.16 -16.76
C GLU A 259 -21.56 19.04 -15.59
N PRO A 260 -22.23 20.15 -15.29
CA PRO A 260 -21.86 20.98 -14.18
C PRO A 260 -22.01 20.22 -12.86
N PRO A 261 -20.92 20.11 -12.05
CA PRO A 261 -20.95 19.30 -10.84
C PRO A 261 -21.84 19.93 -9.76
N ARG A 262 -22.69 19.11 -9.15
CA ARG A 262 -23.29 19.46 -7.86
C ARG A 262 -22.27 19.15 -6.76
N ARG A 263 -21.77 20.16 -6.08
CA ARG A 263 -20.77 20.01 -5.02
C ARG A 263 -21.45 19.89 -3.67
N LEU A 264 -21.17 18.79 -2.97
CA LEU A 264 -21.45 18.65 -1.55
C LEU A 264 -20.12 18.76 -0.81
N ILE A 265 -20.06 19.67 0.17
CA ILE A 265 -18.93 19.77 1.07
C ILE A 265 -19.24 18.88 2.26
N ALA A 266 -18.53 17.77 2.40
CA ALA A 266 -18.59 16.92 3.57
C ALA A 266 -17.45 17.25 4.54
N PRO A 267 -17.59 16.96 5.83
CA PRO A 267 -16.46 16.97 6.75
C PRO A 267 -15.36 16.01 6.26
N PRO A 268 -14.10 16.21 6.69
CA PRO A 268 -13.00 15.36 6.27
C PRO A 268 -13.32 13.89 6.52
N LEU A 269 -13.27 13.09 5.48
CA LEU A 269 -13.41 11.65 5.56
C LEU A 269 -12.02 11.06 5.82
N GLY A 270 -11.89 10.25 6.85
CA GLY A 270 -10.66 9.51 7.12
C GLY A 270 -10.37 8.48 6.03
N TRP A 271 -9.12 8.05 5.94
CA TRP A 271 -8.68 7.03 5.01
C TRP A 271 -9.51 5.73 5.12
N GLU A 272 -9.94 5.38 6.32
CA GLU A 272 -10.76 4.20 6.59
C GLU A 272 -12.08 4.23 5.82
N VAL A 273 -12.73 5.41 5.76
CA VAL A 273 -13.97 5.59 5.00
C VAL A 273 -13.72 5.44 3.50
N MET A 274 -12.58 5.93 3.01
CA MET A 274 -12.20 5.78 1.60
C MET A 274 -11.94 4.34 1.22
N THR A 275 -11.27 3.58 2.11
CA THR A 275 -11.08 2.13 1.94
C THR A 275 -12.42 1.40 1.92
N LEU A 276 -13.35 1.76 2.80
CA LEU A 276 -14.70 1.20 2.81
C LEU A 276 -15.47 1.51 1.51
N LEU A 277 -15.41 2.75 1.03
CA LEU A 277 -16.05 3.12 -0.25
C LEU A 277 -15.48 2.32 -1.42
N ALA A 278 -14.15 2.09 -1.44
CA ALA A 278 -13.52 1.28 -2.47
C ALA A 278 -13.89 -0.21 -2.37
N LEU A 279 -14.03 -0.73 -1.15
CA LEU A 279 -14.44 -2.13 -0.93
C LEU A 279 -15.91 -2.39 -1.27
N PHE A 280 -16.79 -1.42 -1.05
CA PHE A 280 -18.24 -1.64 -1.10
C PHE A 280 -18.97 -0.90 -2.24
N GLY A 281 -18.30 -0.08 -3.02
CA GLY A 281 -19.07 0.64 -4.04
C GLY A 281 -18.30 1.41 -5.10
N ALA A 282 -17.03 1.76 -4.91
CA ALA A 282 -16.30 2.47 -5.95
C ALA A 282 -15.93 1.54 -7.09
N ASN A 283 -16.32 1.91 -8.32
CA ASN A 283 -16.10 1.11 -9.52
C ASN A 283 -15.37 1.89 -10.63
N ILE A 284 -15.00 3.15 -10.36
CA ILE A 284 -14.26 4.01 -11.27
C ILE A 284 -13.23 4.84 -10.49
N SER A 285 -12.03 4.99 -11.06
CA SER A 285 -11.09 6.02 -10.65
C SER A 285 -10.71 6.90 -11.83
N VAL A 286 -10.43 8.16 -11.54
CA VAL A 286 -10.10 9.17 -12.54
C VAL A 286 -8.83 9.89 -12.11
N SER A 287 -7.84 9.93 -12.99
CA SER A 287 -6.63 10.72 -12.81
C SER A 287 -6.43 11.67 -13.97
N LYS A 288 -5.89 12.85 -13.72
CA LYS A 288 -5.50 13.76 -14.81
C LYS A 288 -4.18 13.27 -15.39
N ARG A 289 -4.10 13.13 -16.72
CA ARG A 289 -2.93 12.67 -17.44
C ARG A 289 -1.66 13.41 -16.99
N GLY A 290 -0.66 12.67 -16.51
CA GLY A 290 0.60 13.23 -16.03
C GLY A 290 0.58 13.83 -14.63
N ARG A 291 -0.50 13.69 -13.85
CA ARG A 291 -0.56 14.08 -12.44
C ARG A 291 -1.13 12.95 -11.59
N LEU A 292 -0.46 12.68 -10.48
CA LEU A 292 -1.02 11.85 -9.41
C LEU A 292 -2.14 12.65 -8.72
N GLY A 293 -3.35 12.45 -9.17
CA GLY A 293 -4.55 12.92 -8.49
C GLY A 293 -5.51 11.76 -8.50
N LEU A 294 -5.90 11.27 -7.34
CA LEU A 294 -6.82 10.16 -7.25
C LEU A 294 -8.21 10.69 -6.97
N THR A 295 -9.08 10.58 -7.95
CA THR A 295 -10.51 10.79 -7.79
C THR A 295 -11.17 9.44 -7.97
N VAL A 296 -11.89 8.97 -6.96
CA VAL A 296 -12.63 7.71 -7.03
C VAL A 296 -14.12 7.94 -7.00
N GLY A 297 -14.89 7.01 -7.53
CA GLY A 297 -16.32 7.22 -7.58
C GLY A 297 -17.13 5.99 -7.94
N ILE A 298 -18.39 6.23 -8.14
CA ILE A 298 -19.38 5.26 -8.60
C ILE A 298 -19.93 5.75 -9.92
N LEU A 299 -19.78 4.94 -10.96
CA LEU A 299 -20.44 5.10 -12.24
C LEU A 299 -21.60 4.11 -12.32
N ASP A 300 -22.82 4.61 -12.40
CA ASP A 300 -24.00 3.82 -12.71
C ASP A 300 -24.11 3.66 -14.23
N PRO A 301 -24.14 2.44 -14.76
CA PRO A 301 -24.37 2.20 -16.19
C PRO A 301 -25.65 2.87 -16.72
N ALA A 302 -26.65 3.10 -15.86
CA ALA A 302 -27.89 3.80 -16.22
C ALA A 302 -27.70 5.30 -16.51
N GLY A 303 -26.64 5.93 -16.00
CA GLY A 303 -26.28 7.28 -16.44
C GLY A 303 -25.95 8.28 -15.35
N SER A 304 -25.58 7.88 -14.17
CA SER A 304 -25.09 8.80 -13.13
C SER A 304 -23.64 8.56 -12.77
N LEU A 305 -22.91 9.63 -12.42
CA LEU A 305 -21.52 9.58 -11.99
C LEU A 305 -21.37 10.38 -10.71
N ALA A 306 -20.87 9.73 -9.66
CA ALA A 306 -20.50 10.37 -8.41
C ALA A 306 -18.99 10.24 -8.22
N LEU A 307 -18.27 11.33 -8.01
CA LEU A 307 -16.82 11.36 -7.83
C LEU A 307 -16.45 11.98 -6.47
N VAL A 308 -15.46 11.37 -5.82
CA VAL A 308 -14.82 11.91 -4.62
C VAL A 308 -13.40 12.30 -4.99
N ASP A 309 -13.07 13.58 -4.89
CA ASP A 309 -11.74 14.08 -5.20
C ASP A 309 -10.83 13.98 -3.97
N LEU A 310 -9.77 13.16 -4.10
CA LEU A 310 -8.74 12.95 -3.09
C LEU A 310 -7.47 13.75 -3.38
N SER A 311 -7.46 14.56 -4.44
CA SER A 311 -6.28 15.20 -5.00
C SER A 311 -5.84 16.47 -4.28
N ARG A 312 -5.95 16.59 -2.99
CA ARG A 312 -5.40 17.76 -2.30
C ARG A 312 -4.04 17.53 -1.69
N ASP A 313 -3.17 18.48 -2.00
CA ASP A 313 -1.76 18.66 -1.65
C ASP A 313 -1.43 18.68 -0.16
N SER A 314 -2.07 17.93 0.67
CA SER A 314 -1.59 17.75 2.04
C SER A 314 -2.22 16.56 2.73
N ILE A 315 -1.37 15.73 3.26
CA ILE A 315 -1.65 14.71 4.26
C ILE A 315 -2.29 15.30 5.55
N ALA A 316 -2.56 16.60 5.59
CA ALA A 316 -3.04 17.33 6.76
C ALA A 316 -4.18 18.34 6.46
N GLY A 317 -5.10 18.06 5.53
CA GLY A 317 -6.22 18.98 5.24
C GLY A 317 -7.55 18.26 4.97
N PRO A 318 -8.69 18.92 5.18
CA PRO A 318 -10.00 18.31 4.97
C PRO A 318 -10.18 17.93 3.50
N PHE A 319 -10.56 16.68 3.24
CA PHE A 319 -10.95 16.19 1.93
C PHE A 319 -12.27 16.84 1.51
N SER A 320 -12.36 17.29 0.28
CA SER A 320 -13.62 17.79 -0.27
C SER A 320 -14.28 16.66 -1.04
N LEU A 321 -15.46 16.26 -0.61
CA LEU A 321 -16.32 15.36 -1.39
C LEU A 321 -16.92 16.18 -2.52
N VAL A 322 -16.54 15.93 -3.76
CA VAL A 322 -17.21 16.46 -4.94
C VAL A 322 -18.09 15.35 -5.48
N VAL A 323 -19.40 15.48 -5.33
CA VAL A 323 -20.36 14.55 -5.91
C VAL A 323 -20.92 15.21 -7.16
N SER A 324 -20.67 14.61 -8.32
CA SER A 324 -21.28 15.03 -9.60
C SER A 324 -22.39 14.05 -9.93
N PHE A 325 -23.60 14.53 -10.10
CA PHE A 325 -24.75 13.74 -10.52
C PHE A 325 -25.10 14.06 -11.98
N GLY A 326 -25.38 13.03 -12.77
CA GLY A 326 -25.92 13.21 -14.12
C GLY A 326 -27.38 13.68 -14.15
N SER A 327 -27.84 14.07 -15.32
CA SER A 327 -29.04 14.90 -15.57
C SER A 327 -30.42 14.31 -15.17
N GLU A 328 -30.53 13.06 -14.78
CA GLU A 328 -31.85 12.47 -14.42
C GLU A 328 -32.39 12.89 -13.03
N ALA A 329 -31.64 13.68 -12.26
CA ALA A 329 -32.11 14.17 -10.94
C ALA A 329 -32.84 15.51 -11.00
N ALA A 330 -33.41 15.92 -12.14
CA ALA A 330 -34.13 17.20 -12.29
C ALA A 330 -35.54 17.19 -11.64
N ASP A 331 -36.11 16.02 -11.35
CA ASP A 331 -37.36 15.93 -10.64
C ASP A 331 -37.13 15.62 -9.16
N GLY A 332 -37.43 16.58 -8.31
CA GLY A 332 -37.19 16.62 -6.86
C GLY A 332 -37.86 15.51 -6.01
N SER A 333 -38.15 14.33 -6.60
CA SER A 333 -38.77 13.20 -5.92
C SER A 333 -37.84 12.00 -5.69
N SER A 334 -36.58 12.01 -6.17
CA SER A 334 -35.73 10.81 -6.13
C SER A 334 -34.69 10.75 -5.00
N ALA A 335 -34.64 11.73 -4.09
CA ALA A 335 -33.76 11.67 -2.91
C ALA A 335 -34.10 10.55 -1.92
N SER A 336 -35.22 9.84 -2.10
CA SER A 336 -35.63 8.71 -1.25
C SER A 336 -35.35 7.32 -1.86
N SER A 337 -34.92 7.21 -3.12
CA SER A 337 -34.77 5.90 -3.78
C SER A 337 -33.37 5.28 -3.64
N ALA A 338 -32.35 6.06 -3.33
CA ALA A 338 -30.99 5.52 -3.04
C ALA A 338 -30.94 4.67 -1.76
N ALA A 339 -31.97 4.73 -0.91
CA ALA A 339 -32.11 3.90 0.30
C ALA A 339 -32.91 2.59 0.08
N ARG A 340 -33.36 2.31 -1.13
CA ARG A 340 -34.10 1.08 -1.49
C ARG A 340 -33.47 0.28 -2.62
N ALA A 341 -32.19 0.03 -2.57
CA ALA A 341 -31.57 -1.02 -3.36
C ALA A 341 -31.83 -2.38 -2.70
N ASP A 342 -32.75 -3.02 -3.27
CA ASP A 342 -33.19 -4.40 -3.33
C ASP A 342 -32.53 -5.43 -2.38
N ARG A 343 -33.37 -5.96 -1.48
CA ARG A 343 -33.14 -7.13 -0.64
C ARG A 343 -33.23 -8.43 -1.46
N ARG A 344 -32.40 -8.64 -2.45
CA ARG A 344 -32.19 -9.93 -3.12
C ARG A 344 -30.76 -10.18 -3.50
N ALA A 345 -29.82 -9.99 -2.57
CA ALA A 345 -28.49 -10.57 -2.64
C ALA A 345 -28.38 -11.69 -1.60
N ARG A 346 -27.84 -12.82 -2.02
CA ARG A 346 -27.57 -14.00 -1.20
C ARG A 346 -26.75 -13.62 0.05
N PRO A 347 -26.91 -14.31 1.18
CA PRO A 347 -26.17 -13.99 2.38
C PRO A 347 -24.67 -14.24 2.15
N VAL A 348 -23.90 -13.16 2.15
CA VAL A 348 -22.46 -13.20 2.35
C VAL A 348 -22.26 -13.50 3.83
N SER A 349 -21.49 -14.52 4.12
CA SER A 349 -21.09 -14.94 5.45
C SER A 349 -20.61 -13.76 6.30
N THR A 350 -21.21 -13.63 7.46
CA THR A 350 -20.96 -12.63 8.48
C THR A 350 -19.49 -12.58 8.86
N VAL A 351 -18.82 -11.47 8.53
CA VAL A 351 -17.56 -11.08 9.17
C VAL A 351 -17.93 -10.34 10.46
N SER A 352 -17.77 -10.98 11.60
CA SER A 352 -17.96 -10.36 12.90
C SER A 352 -16.74 -9.50 13.24
N CYS A 353 -16.87 -8.19 13.18
CA CYS A 353 -15.93 -7.25 13.81
C CYS A 353 -16.30 -7.10 15.29
N SER A 354 -15.57 -7.74 16.19
CA SER A 354 -15.63 -7.42 17.62
C SER A 354 -14.69 -6.24 17.90
N ALA A 355 -15.26 -5.08 18.15
CA ALA A 355 -14.52 -3.93 18.69
C ALA A 355 -14.25 -4.18 20.17
N GLY A 356 -12.99 -4.41 20.52
CA GLY A 356 -12.52 -4.46 21.91
C GLY A 356 -12.51 -3.06 22.51
N ALA A 357 -13.53 -2.70 23.29
CA ALA A 357 -13.51 -1.50 24.11
C ALA A 357 -12.73 -1.80 25.42
N GLY A 358 -11.54 -1.24 25.52
CA GLY A 358 -10.73 -1.23 26.73
C GLY A 358 -10.38 0.20 27.12
N ALA A 359 -11.26 0.87 27.84
CA ALA A 359 -10.93 2.10 28.57
C ALA A 359 -11.53 2.03 29.96
N SER A 360 -10.73 1.64 30.94
CA SER A 360 -11.00 1.82 32.35
C SER A 360 -10.40 3.16 32.80
N THR A 361 -11.27 4.09 33.16
CA THR A 361 -10.93 5.29 33.94
C THR A 361 -10.91 4.94 35.43
N PRO A 362 -9.95 5.46 36.23
CA PRO A 362 -10.01 5.35 37.68
C PRO A 362 -10.81 6.51 38.26
N SER A 363 -11.77 6.20 39.12
CA SER A 363 -12.41 7.19 40.01
C SER A 363 -11.77 7.16 41.41
N PRO A 364 -11.70 8.32 42.11
CA PRO A 364 -10.99 8.46 43.35
C PRO A 364 -11.86 8.23 44.58
N GLY A 365 -11.28 7.62 45.60
CA GLY A 365 -11.45 7.98 46.99
C GLY A 365 -12.68 7.53 47.74
N ALA A 366 -12.50 6.62 48.69
CA ALA A 366 -13.04 6.79 50.04
C ALA A 366 -12.34 5.87 51.03
N SER A 367 -11.75 6.51 52.04
CA SER A 367 -11.24 5.96 53.28
C SER A 367 -12.34 5.31 54.13
N ARG A 368 -12.07 4.19 54.81
CA ARG A 368 -12.36 3.99 56.25
C ARG A 368 -11.86 2.64 56.74
N THR A 369 -10.93 2.73 57.63
CA THR A 369 -10.72 2.12 58.96
C THR A 369 -11.53 0.86 59.33
N ALA A 370 -10.76 -0.08 59.82
CA ALA A 370 -10.81 -0.70 61.16
C ALA A 370 -11.12 -2.20 61.22
N THR A 371 -10.18 -2.88 61.86
CA THR A 371 -10.24 -3.94 62.89
C THR A 371 -10.88 -5.31 62.49
N ALA A 372 -10.09 -6.29 62.47
CA ALA A 372 -9.77 -7.36 63.40
C ALA A 372 -8.78 -8.32 62.77
#